data_0640bbbedfbcd2e84a00946ff914b5f3
#
_entry.id   0640bbbedfbcd2e84a00946ff914b5f3
#
_cell.length_a   1.000
_cell.length_b   1.000
_cell.length_c   1.000
_cell.angle_alpha   90.00
_cell.angle_beta   90.00
_cell.angle_gamma   90.00
#
_symmetry.space_group_name_H-M   'P 1'
#
loop_
_entity.id
_entity.type
_entity.pdbx_description
1 polymer ?
#
loop_
_entity_poly.entity_id
_entity_poly.type
_entity_poly.pdbx_seq_one_letter_code
_entity_poly.pdbx_strand_id
1 'polypeptide(L)'
;MKLGVPLVCLLLLTTCCRFFKGDPYKNTPVSGTTTIAVDETFRPVFEAETALFQAIYGYSEIRTKYVPEKQAFKLLLDDSVKLIVASRQLHADEISTINSRKLFPKQLLVALDAIALIVHPSCKDSIISMKQIRELLGGKITDWEQLNSKNEKGTVRLLFDNEKSGIVAFLADSVCRGNFAVGRASALHNSREVIEYTATHPGVIGFVGTSWISNSNDSLHLSFHKKIKVLSVSEYDQPTPETSYKPYQAYLLDHRYPLTRSVYLINAEPRSGLSSGFVSFVSSDKGQRIILKSGILPAVAPARVVNIRPDL
;
A
#
# COMPACT_ATOMS: atom_id res chain seq x y z
N MET A 1 59.16 52.10 -15.88
CA MET A 1 59.16 50.67 -15.57
C MET A 1 58.42 50.43 -14.26
N LYS A 2 57.12 50.10 -14.31
CA LYS A 2 56.27 49.57 -13.19
C LYS A 2 54.85 49.43 -13.69
N LEU A 3 54.56 48.42 -14.57
CA LEU A 3 53.23 48.08 -14.99
C LEU A 3 53.15 46.53 -15.03
N GLY A 4 52.99 45.91 -13.90
CA GLY A 4 52.95 44.44 -13.87
C GLY A 4 52.12 43.81 -12.78
N VAL A 5 51.55 44.56 -11.83
CA VAL A 5 50.91 44.03 -10.66
C VAL A 5 49.37 44.00 -10.72
N PRO A 6 48.62 44.85 -11.40
CA PRO A 6 47.15 44.80 -11.37
C PRO A 6 46.55 43.73 -12.32
N LEU A 7 47.28 43.20 -13.30
CA LEU A 7 46.71 42.26 -14.27
C LEU A 7 46.59 40.81 -13.73
N VAL A 8 47.45 40.43 -12.79
CA VAL A 8 47.46 39.09 -12.19
C VAL A 8 46.33 38.93 -11.15
N CYS A 9 45.92 39.98 -10.44
CA CYS A 9 44.81 39.92 -9.50
C CYS A 9 43.42 39.84 -10.16
N LEU A 10 43.27 40.32 -11.40
CA LEU A 10 41.98 40.25 -12.11
C LEU A 10 41.71 38.85 -12.66
N LEU A 11 42.73 38.06 -12.94
CA LEU A 11 42.58 36.67 -13.44
C LEU A 11 42.23 35.67 -12.29
N LEU A 12 42.54 35.99 -11.06
CA LEU A 12 42.23 35.13 -9.90
C LEU A 12 40.76 35.28 -9.42
N LEU A 13 40.09 36.37 -9.74
CA LEU A 13 38.66 36.57 -9.37
C LEU A 13 37.67 35.88 -10.27
N THR A 14 38.07 35.46 -11.50
CA THR A 14 37.17 34.78 -12.44
C THR A 14 37.11 33.26 -12.26
N THR A 15 38.02 32.67 -11.46
CA THR A 15 38.09 31.23 -11.18
C THR A 15 37.27 30.79 -9.98
N CYS A 16 36.77 31.72 -9.16
CA CYS A 16 36.08 31.36 -7.91
C CYS A 16 34.58 31.00 -8.07
N CYS A 17 33.96 31.33 -9.22
CA CYS A 17 32.53 31.07 -9.43
C CYS A 17 32.19 29.74 -10.10
N ARG A 18 33.15 28.84 -10.35
CA ARG A 18 32.91 27.53 -10.98
C ARG A 18 32.88 26.35 -10.04
N PHE A 19 33.05 26.51 -8.74
CA PHE A 19 33.23 25.40 -7.78
C PHE A 19 31.99 24.99 -7.00
N PHE A 20 30.81 25.55 -7.29
CA PHE A 20 29.55 25.13 -6.63
C PHE A 20 28.44 24.73 -7.61
N LYS A 21 28.77 23.96 -8.66
CA LYS A 21 27.76 23.06 -9.20
C LYS A 21 27.85 21.78 -8.39
N GLY A 22 27.08 21.69 -7.31
CA GLY A 22 26.87 20.41 -6.63
C GLY A 22 26.44 19.40 -7.67
N ASP A 23 27.00 18.19 -7.62
CA ASP A 23 26.63 17.10 -8.51
C ASP A 23 25.12 16.90 -8.38
N PRO A 24 24.31 17.17 -9.45
CA PRO A 24 22.86 17.00 -9.41
C PRO A 24 22.45 15.53 -9.18
N TYR A 25 23.39 14.60 -9.34
CA TYR A 25 23.21 13.17 -9.09
C TYR A 25 23.66 12.73 -7.71
N LYS A 26 24.09 13.63 -6.84
CA LYS A 26 24.42 13.31 -5.47
C LYS A 26 23.17 12.83 -4.74
N ASN A 27 23.23 11.67 -4.08
CA ASN A 27 22.14 11.14 -3.30
C ASN A 27 21.81 12.04 -2.10
N THR A 28 20.75 12.81 -2.23
CA THR A 28 20.18 13.70 -1.21
C THR A 28 18.71 13.37 -0.99
N PRO A 29 18.03 13.93 0.01
CA PRO A 29 16.58 13.70 0.18
C PRO A 29 15.70 14.08 -1.01
N VAL A 30 16.19 14.91 -1.94
CA VAL A 30 15.41 15.45 -3.07
C VAL A 30 16.07 15.24 -4.43
N SER A 31 17.20 14.54 -4.50
CA SER A 31 17.90 14.26 -5.76
C SER A 31 18.66 12.94 -5.70
N GLY A 32 18.95 12.37 -6.88
CA GLY A 32 19.68 11.11 -7.06
C GLY A 32 18.76 9.99 -7.54
N THR A 33 19.25 8.75 -7.48
CA THR A 33 18.52 7.55 -7.89
C THR A 33 18.43 6.56 -6.75
N THR A 34 17.25 6.00 -6.51
CA THR A 34 17.06 4.90 -5.57
C THR A 34 16.11 3.85 -6.13
N THR A 35 16.29 2.59 -5.70
CA THR A 35 15.33 1.53 -5.98
C THR A 35 14.61 1.17 -4.69
N ILE A 36 13.28 1.14 -4.75
CA ILE A 36 12.43 0.72 -3.65
C ILE A 36 11.65 -0.54 -4.05
N ALA A 37 11.26 -1.35 -3.07
CA ALA A 37 10.34 -2.47 -3.30
C ALA A 37 9.02 -2.23 -2.57
N VAL A 38 7.92 -2.41 -3.27
CA VAL A 38 6.56 -2.17 -2.78
C VAL A 38 5.76 -3.45 -2.94
N ASP A 39 5.07 -3.89 -1.89
CA ASP A 39 4.06 -4.95 -2.03
C ASP A 39 3.07 -4.53 -3.12
N GLU A 40 2.88 -5.42 -4.10
CA GLU A 40 2.04 -5.18 -5.28
C GLU A 40 0.63 -4.73 -4.90
N THR A 41 0.13 -5.18 -3.77
CA THR A 41 -1.19 -4.81 -3.27
C THR A 41 -1.36 -3.31 -3.00
N PHE A 42 -0.25 -2.57 -2.79
CA PHE A 42 -0.23 -1.12 -2.59
C PHE A 42 0.16 -0.33 -3.85
N ARG A 43 0.27 -0.98 -5.01
CA ARG A 43 0.71 -0.34 -6.27
C ARG A 43 -0.04 0.96 -6.58
N PRO A 44 -1.39 1.04 -6.57
CA PRO A 44 -2.09 2.27 -6.96
C PRO A 44 -1.70 3.48 -6.13
N VAL A 45 -1.47 3.28 -4.82
CA VAL A 45 -1.06 4.33 -3.90
C VAL A 45 0.36 4.81 -4.21
N PHE A 46 1.31 3.86 -4.31
CA PHE A 46 2.72 4.20 -4.44
C PHE A 46 3.14 4.58 -5.86
N GLU A 47 2.37 4.23 -6.88
CA GLU A 47 2.49 4.85 -8.21
C GLU A 47 2.16 6.35 -8.16
N ALA A 48 1.10 6.74 -7.46
CA ALA A 48 0.73 8.14 -7.31
C ALA A 48 1.73 8.91 -6.43
N GLU A 49 2.22 8.30 -5.33
CA GLU A 49 3.23 8.89 -4.45
C GLU A 49 4.56 9.15 -5.19
N THR A 50 5.07 8.15 -5.89
CA THR A 50 6.33 8.28 -6.64
C THR A 50 6.20 9.26 -7.80
N ALA A 51 5.08 9.25 -8.52
CA ALA A 51 4.84 10.18 -9.62
C ALA A 51 4.83 11.64 -9.13
N LEU A 52 4.10 11.94 -8.03
CA LEU A 52 4.07 13.30 -7.51
C LEU A 52 5.42 13.71 -6.90
N PHE A 53 6.11 12.82 -6.18
CA PHE A 53 7.43 13.09 -5.65
C PHE A 53 8.41 13.51 -6.75
N GLN A 54 8.51 12.72 -7.81
CA GLN A 54 9.40 13.00 -8.94
C GLN A 54 8.99 14.24 -9.75
N ALA A 55 7.68 14.54 -9.82
CA ALA A 55 7.20 15.78 -10.43
C ALA A 55 7.62 17.03 -9.65
N ILE A 56 7.68 16.95 -8.31
CA ILE A 56 8.13 18.05 -7.45
C ILE A 56 9.65 18.17 -7.43
N TYR A 57 10.35 17.03 -7.38
CA TYR A 57 11.81 16.95 -7.28
C TYR A 57 12.41 16.40 -8.58
N GLY A 58 12.52 17.24 -9.60
CA GLY A 58 12.89 16.86 -10.97
C GLY A 58 14.28 16.22 -11.14
N TYR A 59 15.14 16.24 -10.11
CA TYR A 59 16.43 15.53 -10.08
C TYR A 59 16.39 14.23 -9.28
N SER A 60 15.20 13.73 -8.98
CA SER A 60 14.99 12.46 -8.29
C SER A 60 14.51 11.37 -9.25
N GLU A 61 15.06 10.17 -9.12
CA GLU A 61 14.62 8.99 -9.84
C GLU A 61 14.34 7.86 -8.84
N ILE A 62 13.07 7.51 -8.65
CA ILE A 62 12.66 6.38 -7.82
C ILE A 62 12.23 5.23 -8.73
N ARG A 63 13.02 4.16 -8.75
CA ARG A 63 12.72 2.92 -9.47
C ARG A 63 11.94 1.99 -8.56
N THR A 64 10.64 1.86 -8.78
CA THR A 64 9.77 1.04 -7.94
C THR A 64 9.66 -0.38 -8.50
N LYS A 65 9.99 -1.37 -7.67
CA LYS A 65 9.75 -2.79 -7.93
C LYS A 65 8.47 -3.20 -7.21
N TYR A 66 7.40 -3.46 -7.95
CA TYR A 66 6.17 -4.03 -7.41
C TYR A 66 6.33 -5.56 -7.37
N VAL A 67 6.37 -6.11 -6.18
CA VAL A 67 6.67 -7.53 -5.92
C VAL A 67 5.78 -8.05 -4.79
N PRO A 68 5.60 -9.37 -4.65
CA PRO A 68 4.95 -9.92 -3.47
C PRO A 68 5.67 -9.51 -2.18
N GLU A 69 4.95 -9.29 -1.10
CA GLU A 69 5.51 -8.78 0.18
C GLU A 69 6.71 -9.59 0.67
N LYS A 70 6.62 -10.92 0.63
CA LYS A 70 7.74 -11.79 1.03
C LYS A 70 9.02 -11.52 0.22
N GLN A 71 8.88 -11.16 -1.07
CA GLN A 71 10.01 -10.81 -1.90
C GLN A 71 10.54 -9.41 -1.57
N ALA A 72 9.68 -8.44 -1.19
CA ALA A 72 10.11 -7.12 -0.75
C ALA A 72 11.01 -7.23 0.50
N PHE A 73 10.61 -8.02 1.50
CA PHE A 73 11.45 -8.31 2.68
C PHE A 73 12.77 -8.95 2.30
N LYS A 74 12.75 -9.95 1.40
CA LYS A 74 14.01 -10.57 0.92
C LYS A 74 14.96 -9.54 0.30
N LEU A 75 14.46 -8.66 -0.57
CA LEU A 75 15.27 -7.63 -1.22
C LEU A 75 15.88 -6.64 -0.20
N LEU A 76 15.17 -6.32 0.88
CA LEU A 76 15.68 -5.48 1.98
C LEU A 76 16.75 -6.23 2.78
N LEU A 77 16.51 -7.49 3.12
CA LEU A 77 17.44 -8.35 3.86
C LEU A 77 18.71 -8.65 3.06
N ASP A 78 18.61 -8.78 1.74
CA ASP A 78 19.75 -8.97 0.82
C ASP A 78 20.47 -7.63 0.50
N ASP A 79 20.05 -6.51 1.10
CA ASP A 79 20.58 -5.16 0.84
C ASP A 79 20.43 -4.66 -0.62
N SER A 80 19.57 -5.32 -1.39
CA SER A 80 19.28 -4.97 -2.79
C SER A 80 18.45 -3.70 -2.94
N VAL A 81 17.67 -3.35 -1.91
CA VAL A 81 16.93 -2.10 -1.76
C VAL A 81 17.09 -1.56 -0.35
N LYS A 82 16.93 -0.24 -0.18
CA LYS A 82 17.02 0.41 1.14
C LYS A 82 15.66 0.74 1.74
N LEU A 83 14.61 0.76 0.93
CA LEU A 83 13.26 1.09 1.34
C LEU A 83 12.29 0.07 0.78
N ILE A 84 11.42 -0.43 1.65
CA ILE A 84 10.28 -1.25 1.26
C ILE A 84 8.97 -0.70 1.80
N VAL A 85 7.87 -1.09 1.14
CA VAL A 85 6.49 -0.90 1.60
C VAL A 85 5.88 -2.25 1.85
N ALA A 86 5.38 -2.46 3.07
CA ALA A 86 4.86 -3.75 3.51
C ALA A 86 3.68 -3.60 4.48
N SER A 87 2.94 -4.68 4.70
CA SER A 87 1.78 -4.70 5.62
C SER A 87 2.15 -5.03 7.07
N ARG A 88 3.38 -5.42 7.35
CA ARG A 88 3.90 -5.73 8.68
C ARG A 88 5.24 -5.05 8.97
N GLN A 89 5.60 -5.03 10.21
CA GLN A 89 6.94 -4.65 10.65
C GLN A 89 7.94 -5.80 10.48
N LEU A 90 9.23 -5.49 10.60
CA LEU A 90 10.31 -6.48 10.67
C LEU A 90 10.19 -7.32 11.94
N HIS A 91 10.44 -8.61 11.82
CA HIS A 91 10.63 -9.49 12.96
C HIS A 91 12.00 -9.24 13.62
N ALA A 92 12.18 -9.74 14.84
CA ALA A 92 13.39 -9.50 15.62
C ALA A 92 14.67 -10.06 14.94
N ASP A 93 14.57 -11.21 14.29
CA ASP A 93 15.64 -11.85 13.52
C ASP A 93 15.99 -11.05 12.25
N GLU A 94 14.99 -10.49 11.57
CA GLU A 94 15.17 -9.62 10.41
C GLU A 94 15.88 -8.31 10.81
N ILE A 95 15.47 -7.71 11.94
CA ILE A 95 16.14 -6.52 12.52
C ILE A 95 17.59 -6.85 12.87
N SER A 96 17.83 -7.99 13.53
CA SER A 96 19.18 -8.45 13.88
C SER A 96 20.05 -8.62 12.64
N THR A 97 19.51 -9.21 11.57
CA THR A 97 20.21 -9.37 10.29
C THR A 97 20.63 -8.03 9.68
N ILE A 98 19.75 -7.02 9.71
CA ILE A 98 20.04 -5.70 9.19
C ILE A 98 21.09 -4.99 10.10
N ASN A 99 20.93 -5.08 11.43
CA ASN A 99 21.83 -4.46 12.41
C ASN A 99 23.25 -5.03 12.35
N SER A 100 23.44 -6.32 12.00
CA SER A 100 24.76 -6.92 11.83
C SER A 100 25.62 -6.19 10.78
N ARG A 101 24.97 -5.50 9.83
CA ARG A 101 25.60 -4.63 8.82
C ARG A 101 25.76 -3.17 9.27
N LYS A 102 25.53 -2.87 10.55
CA LYS A 102 25.53 -1.51 11.13
C LYS A 102 24.47 -0.59 10.49
N LEU A 103 23.35 -1.17 10.03
CA LEU A 103 22.18 -0.45 9.55
C LEU A 103 21.07 -0.57 10.59
N PHE A 104 20.35 0.53 10.83
CA PHE A 104 19.29 0.60 11.84
C PHE A 104 17.98 0.97 11.16
N PRO A 105 17.13 -0.04 10.81
CA PRO A 105 15.94 0.21 10.02
C PRO A 105 14.91 1.03 10.80
N LYS A 106 14.39 2.07 10.17
CA LYS A 106 13.26 2.87 10.66
C LYS A 106 11.98 2.33 10.05
N GLN A 107 10.99 2.08 10.89
CA GLN A 107 9.70 1.53 10.49
C GLN A 107 8.60 2.53 10.82
N LEU A 108 7.94 3.06 9.81
CA LEU A 108 6.95 4.12 9.94
C LEU A 108 5.60 3.65 9.43
N LEU A 109 4.58 3.68 10.28
CA LEU A 109 3.19 3.51 9.87
C LEU A 109 2.74 4.74 9.07
N VAL A 110 2.27 4.53 7.84
CA VAL A 110 1.85 5.64 6.95
C VAL A 110 0.38 5.57 6.57
N ALA A 111 -0.25 4.40 6.67
CA ALA A 111 -1.67 4.22 6.38
C ALA A 111 -2.25 2.96 7.06
N LEU A 112 -3.59 2.90 7.10
CA LEU A 112 -4.35 1.68 7.29
C LEU A 112 -5.07 1.36 5.99
N ASP A 113 -4.81 0.17 5.43
CA ASP A 113 -5.51 -0.39 4.28
C ASP A 113 -6.55 -1.42 4.75
N ALA A 114 -7.46 -1.79 3.89
CA ALA A 114 -8.40 -2.87 4.12
C ALA A 114 -8.36 -3.89 3.00
N ILE A 115 -8.58 -5.16 3.37
CA ILE A 115 -8.78 -6.23 2.41
C ILE A 115 -10.27 -6.31 2.08
N ALA A 116 -10.63 -5.99 0.84
CA ALA A 116 -11.99 -6.09 0.35
C ALA A 116 -12.26 -7.48 -0.23
N LEU A 117 -13.43 -8.02 0.08
CA LEU A 117 -13.97 -9.20 -0.57
C LEU A 117 -14.85 -8.75 -1.74
N ILE A 118 -14.50 -9.17 -2.93
CA ILE A 118 -15.21 -8.84 -4.16
C ILE A 118 -15.84 -10.08 -4.81
N VAL A 119 -17.01 -9.89 -5.38
CA VAL A 119 -17.75 -10.95 -6.07
C VAL A 119 -18.32 -10.41 -7.39
N HIS A 120 -18.76 -11.31 -8.26
CA HIS A 120 -19.48 -10.94 -9.49
C HIS A 120 -20.75 -10.15 -9.14
N PRO A 121 -21.15 -9.12 -9.92
CA PRO A 121 -22.33 -8.29 -9.64
C PRO A 121 -23.65 -9.08 -9.49
N SER A 122 -23.78 -10.24 -10.15
CA SER A 122 -24.97 -11.11 -10.03
C SER A 122 -25.05 -11.89 -8.71
N CYS A 123 -23.99 -11.88 -7.87
CA CYS A 123 -24.03 -12.54 -6.58
C CYS A 123 -25.16 -11.97 -5.71
N LYS A 124 -26.02 -12.84 -5.19
CA LYS A 124 -27.17 -12.43 -4.35
C LYS A 124 -26.71 -11.96 -2.97
N ASP A 125 -25.63 -12.54 -2.43
CA ASP A 125 -25.10 -12.17 -1.14
C ASP A 125 -24.45 -10.78 -1.17
N SER A 126 -24.62 -10.06 -0.07
CA SER A 126 -24.05 -8.72 0.11
C SER A 126 -23.26 -8.62 1.41
N ILE A 127 -23.40 -9.63 2.28
CA ILE A 127 -22.88 -9.64 3.65
C ILE A 127 -22.23 -10.99 3.90
N ILE A 128 -21.11 -10.95 4.63
CA ILE A 128 -20.40 -12.14 5.11
C ILE A 128 -19.84 -11.89 6.52
N SER A 129 -19.84 -12.92 7.38
CA SER A 129 -19.25 -12.82 8.72
C SER A 129 -17.76 -13.21 8.73
N MET A 130 -17.01 -12.71 9.72
CA MET A 130 -15.64 -13.13 9.97
C MET A 130 -15.52 -14.64 10.24
N LYS A 131 -16.55 -15.24 10.85
CA LYS A 131 -16.61 -16.70 11.04
C LYS A 131 -16.67 -17.42 9.68
N GLN A 132 -17.59 -17.02 8.80
CA GLN A 132 -17.69 -17.60 7.46
C GLN A 132 -16.40 -17.41 6.64
N ILE A 133 -15.74 -16.25 6.76
CA ILE A 133 -14.44 -16.02 6.12
C ILE A 133 -13.38 -17.01 6.62
N ARG A 134 -13.28 -17.21 7.95
CA ARG A 134 -12.36 -18.21 8.52
C ARG A 134 -12.68 -19.62 8.07
N GLU A 135 -13.96 -19.98 7.98
CA GLU A 135 -14.42 -21.30 7.55
C GLU A 135 -14.18 -21.53 6.04
N LEU A 136 -14.32 -20.50 5.21
CA LEU A 136 -13.94 -20.54 3.78
C LEU A 136 -12.43 -20.74 3.63
N LEU A 137 -11.65 -19.90 4.29
CA LEU A 137 -10.18 -19.94 4.23
C LEU A 137 -9.61 -21.23 4.83
N GLY A 138 -10.27 -21.80 5.85
CA GLY A 138 -9.95 -23.08 6.46
C GLY A 138 -10.50 -24.29 5.73
N GLY A 139 -11.26 -24.09 4.63
CA GLY A 139 -11.81 -25.18 3.79
C GLY A 139 -13.00 -25.91 4.40
N LYS A 140 -13.63 -25.41 5.45
CA LYS A 140 -14.86 -25.97 6.05
C LYS A 140 -16.08 -25.65 5.18
N ILE A 141 -16.18 -24.41 4.70
CA ILE A 141 -17.16 -23.98 3.71
C ILE A 141 -16.53 -24.15 2.33
N THR A 142 -17.22 -24.87 1.45
CA THR A 142 -16.76 -25.20 0.10
C THR A 142 -17.74 -24.77 -0.98
N ASP A 143 -19.00 -24.63 -0.59
CA ASP A 143 -20.09 -24.39 -1.52
C ASP A 143 -20.92 -23.17 -1.11
N TRP A 144 -21.48 -22.48 -2.11
CA TRP A 144 -22.26 -21.27 -1.91
C TRP A 144 -23.51 -21.48 -1.04
N GLU A 145 -24.15 -22.65 -1.13
CA GLU A 145 -25.32 -22.98 -0.31
C GLU A 145 -25.00 -23.07 1.18
N GLN A 146 -23.73 -23.35 1.55
CA GLN A 146 -23.28 -23.35 2.95
C GLN A 146 -23.12 -21.93 3.51
N LEU A 147 -22.86 -20.92 2.65
CA LEU A 147 -22.86 -19.52 3.05
C LEU A 147 -24.26 -18.99 3.27
N ASN A 148 -25.19 -19.35 2.37
CA ASN A 148 -26.59 -18.98 2.44
C ASN A 148 -27.42 -20.04 1.70
N SER A 149 -28.35 -20.66 2.40
CA SER A 149 -29.22 -21.73 1.86
C SER A 149 -30.09 -21.31 0.67
N LYS A 150 -30.20 -20.00 0.40
CA LYS A 150 -30.90 -19.43 -0.76
C LYS A 150 -30.02 -19.34 -2.02
N ASN A 151 -28.73 -19.63 -1.90
CA ASN A 151 -27.81 -19.63 -3.02
C ASN A 151 -28.01 -20.87 -3.90
N GLU A 152 -27.61 -20.73 -5.15
CA GLU A 152 -27.51 -21.87 -6.07
C GLU A 152 -26.37 -22.79 -5.61
N LYS A 153 -26.50 -24.07 -5.87
CA LYS A 153 -25.45 -25.05 -5.63
C LYS A 153 -24.23 -24.72 -6.48
N GLY A 154 -23.07 -24.81 -5.88
CA GLY A 154 -21.82 -24.59 -6.60
C GLY A 154 -20.65 -24.30 -5.68
N THR A 155 -19.47 -24.70 -6.10
CA THR A 155 -18.25 -24.54 -5.33
C THR A 155 -17.83 -23.08 -5.26
N VAL A 156 -17.49 -22.59 -4.07
CA VAL A 156 -16.85 -21.27 -3.87
C VAL A 156 -15.38 -21.37 -4.23
N ARG A 157 -14.94 -20.53 -5.15
CA ARG A 157 -13.52 -20.38 -5.50
C ARG A 157 -12.95 -19.11 -4.85
N LEU A 158 -11.87 -19.27 -4.11
CA LEU A 158 -11.14 -18.15 -3.49
C LEU A 158 -10.00 -17.71 -4.41
N LEU A 159 -9.87 -16.41 -4.64
CA LEU A 159 -8.92 -15.87 -5.59
C LEU A 159 -8.07 -14.77 -4.97
N PHE A 160 -6.75 -14.90 -5.11
CA PHE A 160 -5.74 -13.99 -4.58
C PHE A 160 -4.82 -13.48 -5.70
N ASP A 161 -4.16 -12.38 -5.42
CA ASP A 161 -3.17 -11.76 -6.32
C ASP A 161 -1.89 -12.57 -6.44
N ASN A 162 -1.40 -13.12 -5.31
CA ASN A 162 -0.18 -13.94 -5.28
C ASN A 162 -0.13 -14.74 -3.98
N GLU A 163 0.40 -15.98 -4.01
CA GLU A 163 0.56 -16.83 -2.82
C GLU A 163 1.49 -16.24 -1.75
N LYS A 164 2.38 -15.32 -2.14
CA LYS A 164 3.38 -14.68 -1.27
C LYS A 164 3.07 -13.21 -0.99
N SER A 165 1.83 -12.77 -1.28
CA SER A 165 1.40 -11.38 -1.05
C SER A 165 1.14 -11.09 0.42
N GLY A 166 1.13 -9.79 0.76
CA GLY A 166 0.76 -9.33 2.09
C GLY A 166 -0.70 -9.64 2.45
N ILE A 167 -1.61 -9.77 1.45
CA ILE A 167 -3.00 -10.20 1.69
C ILE A 167 -3.03 -11.62 2.22
N VAL A 168 -2.37 -12.56 1.52
CA VAL A 168 -2.34 -13.97 1.93
C VAL A 168 -1.66 -14.13 3.28
N ALA A 169 -0.53 -13.44 3.53
CA ALA A 169 0.16 -13.46 4.81
C ALA A 169 -0.75 -12.97 5.94
N PHE A 170 -1.41 -11.82 5.78
CA PHE A 170 -2.33 -11.28 6.78
C PHE A 170 -3.50 -12.22 7.07
N LEU A 171 -4.12 -12.80 6.04
CA LEU A 171 -5.23 -13.74 6.22
C LEU A 171 -4.80 -15.03 6.92
N ALA A 172 -3.63 -15.56 6.57
CA ALA A 172 -3.10 -16.77 7.20
C ALA A 172 -2.76 -16.55 8.69
N ASP A 173 -2.06 -15.47 8.99
CA ASP A 173 -1.50 -15.21 10.33
C ASP A 173 -2.53 -14.58 11.26
N SER A 174 -3.21 -13.51 10.81
CA SER A 174 -4.08 -12.70 11.67
C SER A 174 -5.53 -13.21 11.69
N VAL A 175 -6.05 -13.69 10.56
CA VAL A 175 -7.45 -14.12 10.45
C VAL A 175 -7.61 -15.60 10.77
N CYS A 176 -6.80 -16.47 10.17
CA CYS A 176 -6.91 -17.91 10.29
C CYS A 176 -6.02 -18.48 11.40
N ARG A 177 -5.08 -17.70 11.95
CA ARG A 177 -4.14 -18.12 13.00
C ARG A 177 -3.47 -19.48 12.69
N GLY A 178 -2.97 -19.61 11.45
CA GLY A 178 -2.31 -20.80 10.94
C GLY A 178 -3.22 -21.88 10.34
N ASN A 179 -4.55 -21.76 10.47
CA ASN A 179 -5.51 -22.71 9.88
C ASN A 179 -5.94 -22.30 8.46
N PHE A 180 -4.99 -21.95 7.61
CA PHE A 180 -5.24 -21.55 6.23
C PHE A 180 -5.07 -22.76 5.28
N ALA A 181 -6.16 -23.15 4.59
CA ALA A 181 -6.14 -24.29 3.66
C ALA A 181 -5.64 -23.84 2.28
N VAL A 182 -4.32 -23.83 2.08
CA VAL A 182 -3.65 -23.37 0.86
C VAL A 182 -4.15 -24.05 -0.43
N GLY A 183 -4.62 -25.30 -0.34
CA GLY A 183 -4.99 -26.08 -1.52
C GLY A 183 -6.30 -25.70 -2.23
N ARG A 184 -7.07 -24.75 -1.73
CA ARG A 184 -8.35 -24.30 -2.30
C ARG A 184 -8.34 -22.85 -2.81
N ALA A 185 -7.23 -22.16 -2.58
CA ALA A 185 -7.01 -20.80 -3.05
C ALA A 185 -6.29 -20.86 -4.41
N SER A 186 -6.79 -20.12 -5.38
CA SER A 186 -6.08 -19.88 -6.63
C SER A 186 -5.42 -18.51 -6.56
N ALA A 187 -4.17 -18.43 -6.98
CA ALA A 187 -3.45 -17.18 -7.10
C ALA A 187 -3.29 -16.82 -8.58
N LEU A 188 -3.48 -15.55 -8.87
CA LEU A 188 -3.16 -14.93 -10.15
C LEU A 188 -1.78 -14.23 -10.07
N HIS A 189 -1.52 -13.26 -10.95
CA HIS A 189 -0.23 -12.58 -10.96
C HIS A 189 -0.27 -11.24 -10.22
N ASN A 190 -1.47 -10.62 -10.11
CA ASN A 190 -1.65 -9.30 -9.51
C ASN A 190 -3.13 -9.02 -9.18
N SER A 191 -3.37 -7.98 -8.39
CA SER A 191 -4.72 -7.59 -7.95
C SER A 191 -5.64 -7.17 -9.09
N ARG A 192 -5.10 -6.63 -10.20
CA ARG A 192 -5.90 -6.27 -11.38
C ARG A 192 -6.55 -7.51 -12.00
N GLU A 193 -5.79 -8.58 -12.16
CA GLU A 193 -6.31 -9.84 -12.71
C GLU A 193 -7.38 -10.44 -11.82
N VAL A 194 -7.25 -10.33 -10.49
CA VAL A 194 -8.30 -10.76 -9.54
C VAL A 194 -9.61 -10.02 -9.80
N ILE A 195 -9.54 -8.70 -9.98
CA ILE A 195 -10.73 -7.87 -10.25
C ILE A 195 -11.37 -8.25 -11.59
N GLU A 196 -10.58 -8.36 -12.66
CA GLU A 196 -11.05 -8.68 -14.01
C GLU A 196 -11.65 -10.09 -14.07
N TYR A 197 -11.02 -11.06 -13.43
CA TYR A 197 -11.52 -12.43 -13.35
C TYR A 197 -12.86 -12.50 -12.57
N THR A 198 -12.91 -11.87 -11.40
CA THR A 198 -14.12 -11.82 -10.57
C THR A 198 -15.27 -11.11 -11.27
N ALA A 199 -14.99 -10.08 -12.06
CA ALA A 199 -15.99 -9.33 -12.82
C ALA A 199 -16.67 -10.15 -13.92
N THR A 200 -16.06 -11.26 -14.37
CA THR A 200 -16.53 -12.07 -15.49
C THR A 200 -16.89 -13.51 -15.10
N HIS A 201 -16.57 -13.94 -13.89
CA HIS A 201 -16.77 -15.31 -13.43
C HIS A 201 -17.61 -15.35 -12.14
N PRO A 202 -18.91 -15.72 -12.23
CA PRO A 202 -19.72 -16.02 -11.05
C PRO A 202 -19.11 -17.18 -10.23
N GLY A 203 -19.39 -17.23 -8.94
CA GLY A 203 -18.92 -18.30 -8.06
C GLY A 203 -17.49 -18.09 -7.51
N VAL A 204 -16.92 -16.90 -7.68
CA VAL A 204 -15.60 -16.49 -7.17
C VAL A 204 -15.75 -15.47 -6.06
N ILE A 205 -14.93 -15.58 -5.02
CA ILE A 205 -14.66 -14.52 -4.04
C ILE A 205 -13.20 -14.11 -4.22
N GLY A 206 -12.97 -12.88 -4.70
CA GLY A 206 -11.65 -12.28 -4.83
C GLY A 206 -11.29 -11.46 -3.58
N PHE A 207 -10.01 -11.48 -3.20
CA PHE A 207 -9.44 -10.70 -2.11
C PHE A 207 -8.47 -9.67 -2.68
N VAL A 208 -8.75 -8.38 -2.47
CA VAL A 208 -7.94 -7.27 -3.01
C VAL A 208 -7.79 -6.15 -2.00
N GLY A 209 -6.72 -5.37 -2.10
CA GLY A 209 -6.57 -4.14 -1.32
C GLY A 209 -7.58 -3.07 -1.76
N THR A 210 -8.07 -2.28 -0.81
CA THR A 210 -9.13 -1.28 -1.08
C THR A 210 -8.72 -0.24 -2.11
N SER A 211 -7.44 0.14 -2.17
CA SER A 211 -6.92 1.09 -3.15
C SER A 211 -7.10 0.65 -4.62
N TRP A 212 -7.22 -0.64 -4.88
CA TRP A 212 -7.45 -1.19 -6.22
C TRP A 212 -8.88 -1.03 -6.71
N ILE A 213 -9.84 -0.91 -5.80
CA ILE A 213 -11.28 -0.87 -6.12
C ILE A 213 -11.93 0.47 -5.85
N SER A 214 -11.25 1.39 -5.15
CA SER A 214 -11.72 2.74 -4.91
C SER A 214 -11.89 3.50 -6.23
N ASN A 215 -13.01 4.19 -6.37
CA ASN A 215 -13.28 5.02 -7.53
C ASN A 215 -12.62 6.40 -7.35
N SER A 216 -11.47 6.60 -7.98
CA SER A 216 -10.72 7.86 -7.92
C SER A 216 -11.47 9.08 -8.50
N ASN A 217 -12.52 8.84 -9.30
CA ASN A 217 -13.38 9.88 -9.87
C ASN A 217 -14.50 10.33 -8.92
N ASP A 218 -14.71 9.60 -7.81
CA ASP A 218 -15.67 9.98 -6.78
C ASP A 218 -14.96 10.84 -5.73
N SER A 219 -15.29 12.13 -5.71
CA SER A 219 -14.68 13.11 -4.80
C SER A 219 -14.93 12.80 -3.32
N LEU A 220 -15.94 12.01 -3.00
CA LEU A 220 -16.29 11.62 -1.63
C LEU A 220 -15.69 10.24 -1.27
N HIS A 221 -15.09 9.53 -2.23
CA HIS A 221 -14.51 8.18 -2.06
C HIS A 221 -15.48 7.17 -1.42
N LEU A 222 -16.77 7.28 -1.72
CA LEU A 222 -17.84 6.43 -1.21
C LEU A 222 -18.30 5.37 -2.22
N SER A 223 -17.68 5.30 -3.41
CA SER A 223 -18.03 4.33 -4.44
C SER A 223 -16.85 3.45 -4.83
N PHE A 224 -17.18 2.25 -5.27
CA PHE A 224 -16.24 1.27 -5.80
C PHE A 224 -16.49 1.04 -7.29
N HIS A 225 -15.56 0.36 -7.96
CA HIS A 225 -15.71 0.02 -9.37
C HIS A 225 -17.00 -0.76 -9.62
N LYS A 226 -17.84 -0.29 -10.56
CA LYS A 226 -19.14 -0.88 -10.90
C LYS A 226 -19.06 -2.30 -11.50
N LYS A 227 -17.88 -2.73 -11.93
CA LYS A 227 -17.66 -4.05 -12.54
C LYS A 227 -17.73 -5.21 -11.53
N ILE A 228 -17.61 -4.90 -10.24
CA ILE A 228 -17.63 -5.89 -9.16
C ILE A 228 -18.58 -5.44 -8.06
N LYS A 229 -18.99 -6.40 -7.22
CA LYS A 229 -19.73 -6.13 -6.01
C LYS A 229 -18.83 -6.36 -4.80
N VAL A 230 -18.78 -5.39 -3.89
CA VAL A 230 -18.02 -5.49 -2.64
C VAL A 230 -18.94 -6.00 -1.55
N LEU A 231 -18.53 -7.07 -0.86
CA LEU A 231 -19.24 -7.60 0.30
C LEU A 231 -19.02 -6.73 1.53
N SER A 232 -20.05 -6.59 2.34
CA SER A 232 -19.93 -6.04 3.69
C SER A 232 -19.51 -7.15 4.66
N VAL A 233 -18.58 -6.85 5.55
CA VAL A 233 -18.03 -7.82 6.52
C VAL A 233 -18.51 -7.48 7.92
N SER A 234 -18.96 -8.50 8.66
CA SER A 234 -19.38 -8.39 10.05
C SER A 234 -18.45 -9.16 10.97
N GLU A 235 -18.13 -8.58 12.12
CA GLU A 235 -17.47 -9.29 13.24
C GLU A 235 -18.38 -10.37 13.88
N TYR A 236 -19.70 -10.17 13.79
CA TYR A 236 -20.68 -11.04 14.44
C TYR A 236 -20.96 -12.29 13.60
N ASP A 237 -21.17 -13.42 14.28
CA ASP A 237 -21.48 -14.71 13.64
C ASP A 237 -22.84 -14.70 12.91
N GLN A 238 -23.78 -13.89 13.37
CA GLN A 238 -25.09 -13.64 12.73
C GLN A 238 -25.07 -12.21 12.14
N PRO A 239 -24.58 -12.02 10.90
CA PRO A 239 -24.43 -10.71 10.33
C PRO A 239 -25.79 -10.11 9.95
N THR A 240 -25.97 -8.81 10.21
CA THR A 240 -27.08 -8.00 9.74
C THR A 240 -26.58 -6.82 8.93
N PRO A 241 -27.43 -6.14 8.15
CA PRO A 241 -27.02 -4.94 7.42
C PRO A 241 -26.43 -3.85 8.32
N GLU A 242 -26.94 -3.71 9.56
CA GLU A 242 -26.52 -2.69 10.54
C GLU A 242 -25.18 -3.02 11.19
N THR A 243 -24.79 -4.30 11.24
CA THR A 243 -23.56 -4.78 11.86
C THR A 243 -22.49 -5.17 10.84
N SER A 244 -22.73 -4.89 9.57
CA SER A 244 -21.85 -5.28 8.46
C SER A 244 -21.36 -4.06 7.72
N TYR A 245 -20.07 -3.94 7.50
CA TYR A 245 -19.43 -2.75 6.96
C TYR A 245 -18.65 -3.06 5.69
N LYS A 246 -18.66 -2.12 4.73
CA LYS A 246 -17.74 -2.11 3.60
C LYS A 246 -16.44 -1.41 3.98
N PRO A 247 -15.33 -1.61 3.26
CA PRO A 247 -14.03 -1.03 3.59
C PRO A 247 -13.94 0.47 3.27
N TYR A 248 -14.88 1.26 3.78
CA TYR A 248 -14.82 2.71 3.70
C TYR A 248 -13.91 3.29 4.79
N GLN A 249 -13.18 4.35 4.48
CA GLN A 249 -12.23 5.00 5.39
C GLN A 249 -12.84 5.33 6.75
N ALA A 250 -14.11 5.77 6.80
CA ALA A 250 -14.81 6.03 8.05
C ALA A 250 -14.90 4.79 8.96
N TYR A 251 -15.15 3.62 8.38
CA TYR A 251 -15.26 2.37 9.15
C TYR A 251 -13.90 1.78 9.51
N LEU A 252 -12.83 2.15 8.78
CA LEU A 252 -11.45 1.86 9.19
C LEU A 252 -11.06 2.73 10.40
N LEU A 253 -11.41 4.01 10.36
CA LEU A 253 -11.16 4.96 11.45
C LEU A 253 -11.86 4.54 12.75
N ASP A 254 -13.12 4.12 12.65
CA ASP A 254 -13.95 3.67 13.78
C ASP A 254 -13.66 2.22 14.19
N HIS A 255 -12.69 1.54 13.54
CA HIS A 255 -12.38 0.12 13.75
C HIS A 255 -13.58 -0.83 13.58
N ARG A 256 -14.54 -0.46 12.72
CA ARG A 256 -15.73 -1.30 12.45
C ARG A 256 -15.50 -2.31 11.34
N TYR A 257 -14.57 -2.04 10.41
CA TYR A 257 -14.22 -2.98 9.36
C TYR A 257 -13.11 -3.92 9.83
N PRO A 258 -13.36 -5.25 9.92
CA PRO A 258 -12.45 -6.14 10.64
C PRO A 258 -11.19 -6.55 9.85
N LEU A 259 -11.22 -6.49 8.51
CA LEU A 259 -10.08 -6.88 7.68
C LEU A 259 -9.17 -5.67 7.39
N THR A 260 -8.78 -4.96 8.43
CA THR A 260 -7.88 -3.80 8.37
C THR A 260 -6.45 -4.21 8.64
N ARG A 261 -5.51 -3.74 7.79
CA ARG A 261 -4.06 -3.98 7.93
C ARG A 261 -3.27 -2.69 7.87
N SER A 262 -2.12 -2.69 8.52
CA SER A 262 -1.19 -1.55 8.51
C SER A 262 -0.44 -1.45 7.19
N VAL A 263 0.06 -0.24 6.86
CA VAL A 263 0.99 -0.01 5.76
C VAL A 263 2.22 0.69 6.32
N TYR A 264 3.36 0.01 6.25
CA TYR A 264 4.63 0.49 6.77
C TYR A 264 5.60 0.86 5.66
N LEU A 265 6.32 1.96 5.86
CA LEU A 265 7.57 2.25 5.18
C LEU A 265 8.71 1.77 6.06
N ILE A 266 9.52 0.85 5.56
CA ILE A 266 10.67 0.29 6.27
C ILE A 266 11.94 0.72 5.54
N ASN A 267 12.67 1.65 6.15
CA ASN A 267 13.85 2.28 5.55
C ASN A 267 15.13 1.92 6.32
N ALA A 268 16.05 1.23 5.66
CA ALA A 268 17.38 0.86 6.16
C ALA A 268 18.51 1.72 5.54
N GLU A 269 18.19 2.90 5.00
CA GLU A 269 19.18 3.80 4.44
C GLU A 269 20.10 4.35 5.55
N PRO A 270 21.45 4.22 5.43
CA PRO A 270 22.38 4.58 6.52
C PRO A 270 22.54 6.09 6.71
N ARG A 271 22.22 6.89 5.70
CA ARG A 271 22.29 8.35 5.70
C ARG A 271 21.03 8.93 5.12
N SER A 272 20.76 10.20 5.36
CA SER A 272 19.61 10.89 4.79
C SER A 272 19.81 11.11 3.28
N GLY A 273 19.40 10.14 2.48
CA GLY A 273 19.38 10.15 1.02
C GLY A 273 17.97 10.18 0.46
N LEU A 274 17.82 9.79 -0.80
CA LEU A 274 16.56 9.89 -1.54
C LEU A 274 15.45 9.01 -0.97
N SER A 275 15.78 7.81 -0.45
CA SER A 275 14.80 6.94 0.22
C SER A 275 14.24 7.62 1.47
N SER A 276 15.10 8.26 2.28
CA SER A 276 14.66 9.02 3.46
C SER A 276 13.82 10.25 3.10
N GLY A 277 14.17 10.92 2.01
CA GLY A 277 13.37 12.03 1.47
C GLY A 277 11.99 11.59 1.02
N PHE A 278 11.90 10.44 0.35
CA PHE A 278 10.61 9.87 -0.05
C PHE A 278 9.74 9.46 1.16
N VAL A 279 10.33 8.84 2.19
CA VAL A 279 9.63 8.56 3.46
C VAL A 279 9.06 9.83 4.07
N SER A 280 9.86 10.90 4.12
CA SER A 280 9.42 12.20 4.64
C SER A 280 8.30 12.81 3.80
N PHE A 281 8.34 12.64 2.48
CA PHE A 281 7.31 13.11 1.56
C PHE A 281 5.98 12.37 1.77
N VAL A 282 5.99 11.03 1.79
CA VAL A 282 4.79 10.23 2.02
C VAL A 282 4.13 10.57 3.36
N SER A 283 4.94 10.89 4.38
CA SER A 283 4.46 11.29 5.71
C SER A 283 3.99 12.75 5.80
N SER A 284 4.29 13.55 4.78
CA SER A 284 3.86 14.97 4.73
C SER A 284 2.37 15.08 4.39
N ASP A 285 1.81 16.29 4.57
CA ASP A 285 0.43 16.59 4.18
C ASP A 285 0.15 16.23 2.71
N LYS A 286 1.11 16.42 1.80
CA LYS A 286 0.96 16.08 0.37
C LYS A 286 0.83 14.58 0.16
N GLY A 287 1.72 13.78 0.74
CA GLY A 287 1.65 12.32 0.66
C GLY A 287 0.40 11.78 1.34
N GLN A 288 0.09 12.22 2.56
CA GLN A 288 -1.11 11.78 3.27
C GLN A 288 -2.42 12.11 2.53
N ARG A 289 -2.46 13.18 1.71
CA ARG A 289 -3.58 13.48 0.80
C ARG A 289 -3.67 12.51 -0.37
N ILE A 290 -2.54 12.00 -0.90
CA ILE A 290 -2.55 10.96 -1.93
C ILE A 290 -3.12 9.67 -1.34
N ILE A 291 -2.66 9.27 -0.17
CA ILE A 291 -3.17 8.12 0.57
C ILE A 291 -4.69 8.24 0.76
N LEU A 292 -5.16 9.39 1.25
CA LEU A 292 -6.59 9.65 1.44
C LEU A 292 -7.38 9.51 0.12
N LYS A 293 -6.87 10.09 -0.96
CA LYS A 293 -7.51 10.00 -2.29
C LYS A 293 -7.48 8.60 -2.91
N SER A 294 -6.56 7.75 -2.47
CA SER A 294 -6.46 6.35 -2.91
C SER A 294 -7.46 5.42 -2.21
N GLY A 295 -8.29 5.94 -1.31
CA GLY A 295 -9.35 5.18 -0.63
C GLY A 295 -8.90 4.41 0.60
N ILE A 296 -7.64 4.53 1.02
CA ILE A 296 -7.13 3.97 2.28
C ILE A 296 -6.98 5.06 3.34
N LEU A 297 -6.97 4.69 4.61
CA LEU A 297 -6.95 5.64 5.71
C LEU A 297 -5.51 6.12 5.98
N PRO A 298 -5.19 7.44 5.86
CA PRO A 298 -3.87 7.95 6.20
C PRO A 298 -3.60 7.82 7.70
N ALA A 299 -2.33 7.57 8.07
CA ALA A 299 -1.92 7.48 9.48
C ALA A 299 -1.99 8.83 10.19
N VAL A 300 -1.86 9.93 9.44
CA VAL A 300 -2.01 11.30 9.94
C VAL A 300 -3.10 11.99 9.12
N ALA A 301 -4.13 12.49 9.79
CA ALA A 301 -5.21 13.22 9.12
C ALA A 301 -4.64 14.48 8.45
N PRO A 302 -4.79 14.65 7.11
CA PRO A 302 -4.39 15.89 6.45
C PRO A 302 -5.16 17.07 7.01
N ALA A 303 -4.47 18.16 7.35
CA ALA A 303 -5.11 19.35 7.86
C ALA A 303 -6.12 19.93 6.83
N ARG A 304 -7.38 20.05 7.22
CA ARG A 304 -8.38 20.78 6.45
C ARG A 304 -8.35 22.23 6.89
N VAL A 305 -7.80 23.12 6.05
CA VAL A 305 -7.99 24.56 6.22
C VAL A 305 -9.39 24.90 5.70
N VAL A 306 -10.33 25.07 6.61
CA VAL A 306 -11.68 25.59 6.28
C VAL A 306 -11.60 27.11 6.37
N ASN A 307 -11.52 27.79 5.23
CA ASN A 307 -11.74 29.24 5.18
C ASN A 307 -13.24 29.49 5.34
N ILE A 308 -13.67 29.77 6.55
CA ILE A 308 -15.00 30.32 6.80
C ILE A 308 -14.92 31.76 6.28
N ARG A 309 -15.52 32.06 5.13
CA ARG A 309 -15.83 33.44 4.77
C ARG A 309 -16.96 33.85 5.68
N PRO A 310 -16.79 34.88 6.53
CA PRO A 310 -17.95 35.47 7.17
C PRO A 310 -18.80 36.06 6.05
N ASP A 311 -20.00 35.57 5.89
CA ASP A 311 -20.97 36.17 5.01
C ASP A 311 -21.19 37.64 5.46
N LEU A 312 -20.94 38.57 4.54
CA LEU A 312 -21.23 39.98 4.67
C LEU A 312 -22.74 40.23 4.60
#